data_87103a67cd7cc7cfa471952bb8378d3f
#
_entry.id   87103a67cd7cc7cfa471952bb8378d3f
#
_cell.length_a   1.000
_cell.length_b   1.000
_cell.length_c   1.000
_cell.angle_alpha   90.00
_cell.angle_beta   90.00
_cell.angle_gamma   90.00
#
_symmetry.space_group_name_H-M   'P 1'
#
loop_
_entity.id
_entity.type
_entity.pdbx_description
1 polymer ?
#
loop_
_entity_poly.entity_id
_entity_poly.type
_entity_poly.pdbx_seq_one_letter_code
_entity_poly.pdbx_strand_id
1 'polypeptide(L)'
;MNKLPVAVQVYSVREDAEKDFAGTMKKIKEIGYDGVELAGLYGLSPAEIKAAIEDAGLEAVSAHVPFQELKADIEGVVSQYEQIGVKYIALPYLMEEDRPGGEKFEENVKVFGEIAKVCKAHGIQTLYHNHDFEFQRRM
;
A
#
# COMPACT_ATOMS: atom_id res chain seq x y z
N MET A 1 15.96 26.56 -0.38
CA MET A 1 15.97 25.10 -0.48
C MET A 1 14.54 24.64 -0.75
N ASN A 2 14.29 23.87 -1.80
CA ASN A 2 12.99 23.26 -2.01
C ASN A 2 12.77 22.20 -0.94
N LYS A 3 11.72 22.37 -0.12
CA LYS A 3 11.31 21.36 0.86
C LYS A 3 10.84 20.12 0.11
N LEU A 4 11.41 18.96 0.39
CA LEU A 4 10.90 17.70 -0.14
C LEU A 4 9.54 17.39 0.50
N PRO A 5 8.56 16.88 -0.28
CA PRO A 5 7.29 16.45 0.27
C PRO A 5 7.48 15.25 1.19
N VAL A 6 6.68 15.17 2.25
CA VAL A 6 6.73 14.08 3.24
C VAL A 6 5.35 13.45 3.35
N ALA A 7 5.30 12.12 3.26
CA ALA A 7 4.08 11.34 3.45
C ALA A 7 4.17 10.50 4.73
N VAL A 8 3.02 10.23 5.35
CA VAL A 8 2.94 9.33 6.50
C VAL A 8 2.29 8.02 6.12
N GLN A 9 2.81 6.91 6.65
CA GLN A 9 2.18 5.59 6.55
C GLN A 9 0.97 5.53 7.51
N VAL A 10 -0.24 5.33 6.96
CA VAL A 10 -1.50 5.35 7.71
C VAL A 10 -1.58 4.24 8.76
N TYR A 11 -0.83 3.17 8.62
CA TYR A 11 -0.72 2.13 9.65
C TYR A 11 -0.27 2.69 11.01
N SER A 12 0.54 3.76 11.00
CA SER A 12 0.99 4.44 12.23
C SER A 12 -0.14 5.11 13.01
N VAL A 13 -1.25 5.41 12.36
CA VAL A 13 -2.46 6.05 12.92
C VAL A 13 -3.72 5.23 12.64
N ARG A 14 -3.57 3.92 12.42
CA ARG A 14 -4.65 3.00 12.03
C ARG A 14 -5.85 3.02 12.94
N GLU A 15 -5.63 3.15 14.25
CA GLU A 15 -6.70 3.15 15.25
C GLU A 15 -7.61 4.39 15.15
N ASP A 16 -7.04 5.52 14.76
CA ASP A 16 -7.80 6.75 14.49
C ASP A 16 -8.48 6.65 13.12
N ALA A 17 -7.77 6.12 12.11
CA ALA A 17 -8.30 5.95 10.77
C ALA A 17 -9.48 4.96 10.72
N GLU A 18 -9.48 3.91 11.54
CA GLU A 18 -10.63 3.00 11.69
C GLU A 18 -11.87 3.69 12.25
N LYS A 19 -11.70 4.64 13.16
CA LYS A 19 -12.81 5.36 13.81
C LYS A 19 -13.37 6.47 12.93
N ASP A 20 -12.48 7.23 12.29
CA ASP A 20 -12.81 8.37 11.44
C ASP A 20 -11.67 8.61 10.43
N PHE A 21 -11.77 7.98 9.28
CA PHE A 21 -10.76 8.10 8.23
C PHE A 21 -10.61 9.53 7.73
N ALA A 22 -11.72 10.19 7.41
CA ALA A 22 -11.71 11.55 6.87
C ALA A 22 -11.17 12.58 7.88
N GLY A 23 -11.57 12.48 9.15
CA GLY A 23 -11.03 13.31 10.22
C GLY A 23 -9.55 13.08 10.47
N THR A 24 -9.10 11.83 10.34
CA THR A 24 -7.67 11.48 10.45
C THR A 24 -6.85 12.09 9.31
N MET A 25 -7.35 12.05 8.06
CA MET A 25 -6.68 12.72 6.93
C MET A 25 -6.52 14.22 7.16
N LYS A 26 -7.55 14.89 7.66
CA LYS A 26 -7.48 16.33 8.01
C LYS A 26 -6.40 16.62 9.06
N LYS A 27 -6.34 15.81 10.13
CA LYS A 27 -5.31 15.95 11.17
C LYS A 27 -3.89 15.72 10.63
N ILE A 28 -3.70 14.74 9.77
CA ILE A 28 -2.42 14.50 9.10
C ILE A 28 -1.96 15.73 8.33
N LYS A 29 -2.88 16.37 7.60
CA LYS A 29 -2.59 17.62 6.88
C LYS A 29 -2.26 18.78 7.81
N GLU A 30 -3.02 18.95 8.89
CA GLU A 30 -2.79 19.99 9.91
C GLU A 30 -1.41 19.87 10.58
N ILE A 31 -0.92 18.64 10.79
CA ILE A 31 0.43 18.36 11.29
C ILE A 31 1.50 18.81 10.29
N GLY A 32 1.17 18.87 8.99
CA GLY A 32 2.07 19.38 7.95
C GLY A 32 2.59 18.34 6.97
N TYR A 33 1.98 17.15 6.90
CA TYR A 33 2.27 16.18 5.86
C TYR A 33 1.72 16.60 4.49
N ASP A 34 2.37 16.12 3.43
CA ASP A 34 2.00 16.41 2.04
C ASP A 34 1.20 15.25 1.42
N GLY A 35 1.35 14.04 1.95
CA GLY A 35 0.68 12.85 1.43
C GLY A 35 0.57 11.72 2.44
N VAL A 36 0.01 10.61 1.98
CA VAL A 36 -0.17 9.38 2.75
C VAL A 36 0.23 8.15 1.94
N GLU A 37 0.70 7.13 2.66
CA GLU A 37 0.75 5.76 2.18
C GLU A 37 -0.36 4.97 2.88
N LEU A 38 -1.26 4.38 2.10
CA LEU A 38 -2.40 3.64 2.62
C LEU A 38 -1.98 2.29 3.23
N ALA A 39 -2.74 1.84 4.21
CA ALA A 39 -2.64 0.51 4.82
C ALA A 39 -4.04 -0.09 4.95
N GLY A 40 -4.63 -0.49 3.81
CA GLY A 40 -6.01 -0.93 3.70
C GLY A 40 -6.99 0.20 3.40
N LEU A 41 -8.26 -0.17 3.22
CA LEU A 41 -9.34 0.75 2.82
C LEU A 41 -10.34 1.04 3.96
N TYR A 42 -10.14 0.49 5.15
CA TYR A 42 -10.96 0.80 6.35
C TYR A 42 -12.48 0.58 6.16
N GLY A 43 -12.86 -0.37 5.30
CA GLY A 43 -14.26 -0.63 4.96
C GLY A 43 -14.94 0.41 4.07
N LEU A 44 -14.16 1.37 3.56
CA LEU A 44 -14.62 2.40 2.64
C LEU A 44 -14.40 1.98 1.18
N SER A 45 -15.19 2.53 0.27
CA SER A 45 -14.98 2.37 -1.16
C SER A 45 -13.77 3.19 -1.64
N PRO A 46 -13.15 2.82 -2.77
CA PRO A 46 -12.06 3.60 -3.37
C PRO A 46 -12.42 5.08 -3.58
N ALA A 47 -13.67 5.37 -3.96
CA ALA A 47 -14.14 6.73 -4.16
C ALA A 47 -14.20 7.54 -2.84
N GLU A 48 -14.64 6.92 -1.74
CA GLU A 48 -14.67 7.55 -0.42
C GLU A 48 -13.26 7.80 0.12
N ILE A 49 -12.34 6.85 -0.04
CA ILE A 49 -10.92 7.01 0.31
C ILE A 49 -10.30 8.17 -0.46
N LYS A 50 -10.50 8.18 -1.78
CA LYS A 50 -9.99 9.25 -2.66
C LYS A 50 -10.51 10.61 -2.23
N ALA A 51 -11.83 10.73 -2.06
CA ALA A 51 -12.47 11.99 -1.65
C ALA A 51 -11.92 12.50 -0.32
N ALA A 52 -11.78 11.63 0.69
CA ALA A 52 -11.25 12.01 2.00
C ALA A 52 -9.80 12.52 1.95
N ILE A 53 -8.96 11.93 1.11
CA ILE A 53 -7.56 12.35 0.91
C ILE A 53 -7.49 13.69 0.17
N GLU A 54 -8.25 13.82 -0.93
CA GLU A 54 -8.29 15.03 -1.75
C GLU A 54 -8.89 16.22 -0.97
N ASP A 55 -10.00 16.01 -0.24
CA ASP A 55 -10.65 17.04 0.59
C ASP A 55 -9.74 17.53 1.73
N ALA A 56 -8.86 16.69 2.23
CA ALA A 56 -7.83 17.07 3.20
C ALA A 56 -6.64 17.82 2.55
N GLY A 57 -6.53 17.84 1.23
CA GLY A 57 -5.39 18.42 0.52
C GLY A 57 -4.11 17.58 0.62
N LEU A 58 -4.26 16.26 0.73
CA LEU A 58 -3.17 15.28 0.74
C LEU A 58 -3.04 14.58 -0.62
N GLU A 59 -1.90 13.96 -0.88
CA GLU A 59 -1.67 13.08 -2.01
C GLU A 59 -1.66 11.60 -1.56
N ALA A 60 -2.37 10.73 -2.27
CA ALA A 60 -2.25 9.29 -2.12
C ALA A 60 -1.00 8.82 -2.88
N VAL A 61 0.12 8.68 -2.18
CA VAL A 61 1.42 8.36 -2.81
C VAL A 61 1.52 6.89 -3.13
N SER A 62 1.27 6.04 -2.15
CA SER A 62 1.44 4.58 -2.22
C SER A 62 0.42 3.87 -1.35
N ALA A 63 0.37 2.55 -1.48
CA ALA A 63 -0.41 1.69 -0.62
C ALA A 63 0.38 0.42 -0.27
N HIS A 64 0.34 0.01 1.00
CA HIS A 64 0.68 -1.33 1.42
C HIS A 64 -0.52 -2.23 1.16
N VAL A 65 -0.36 -3.22 0.31
CA VAL A 65 -1.42 -4.19 -0.05
C VAL A 65 -0.94 -5.59 0.26
N PRO A 66 -1.63 -6.34 1.15
CA PRO A 66 -1.22 -7.68 1.52
C PRO A 66 -1.09 -8.61 0.31
N PHE A 67 -0.02 -9.41 0.28
CA PHE A 67 0.24 -10.35 -0.82
C PHE A 67 -0.92 -11.30 -1.08
N GLN A 68 -1.55 -11.82 -0.01
CA GLN A 68 -2.67 -12.76 -0.14
C GLN A 68 -3.91 -12.11 -0.76
N GLU A 69 -4.14 -10.83 -0.50
CA GLU A 69 -5.23 -10.05 -1.10
C GLU A 69 -5.00 -9.88 -2.62
N LEU A 70 -3.79 -9.47 -3.00
CA LEU A 70 -3.41 -9.37 -4.42
C LEU A 70 -3.46 -10.73 -5.12
N LYS A 71 -2.96 -11.81 -4.50
CA LYS A 71 -2.96 -13.15 -5.07
C LYS A 71 -4.39 -13.67 -5.33
N ALA A 72 -5.36 -13.28 -4.49
CA ALA A 72 -6.76 -13.70 -4.63
C ALA A 72 -7.46 -13.06 -5.83
N ASP A 73 -7.21 -11.77 -6.10
CA ASP A 73 -7.80 -11.01 -7.22
C ASP A 73 -6.90 -9.84 -7.62
N ILE A 74 -5.87 -10.12 -8.44
CA ILE A 74 -4.89 -9.11 -8.84
C ILE A 74 -5.56 -7.93 -9.54
N GLU A 75 -6.40 -8.20 -10.54
CA GLU A 75 -7.00 -7.16 -11.38
C GLU A 75 -7.97 -6.29 -10.58
N GLY A 76 -8.86 -6.91 -9.78
CA GLY A 76 -9.85 -6.20 -8.97
C GLY A 76 -9.18 -5.33 -7.91
N VAL A 77 -8.17 -5.85 -7.22
CA VAL A 77 -7.45 -5.10 -6.18
C VAL A 77 -6.66 -3.95 -6.80
N VAL A 78 -5.90 -4.18 -7.87
CA VAL A 78 -5.11 -3.12 -8.53
C VAL A 78 -6.03 -2.01 -9.06
N SER A 79 -7.17 -2.37 -9.66
CA SER A 79 -8.16 -1.41 -10.14
C SER A 79 -8.72 -0.51 -9.02
N GLN A 80 -8.92 -1.03 -7.81
CA GLN A 80 -9.34 -0.22 -6.66
C GLN A 80 -8.31 0.87 -6.31
N TYR A 81 -7.04 0.50 -6.27
CA TYR A 81 -5.96 1.44 -5.95
C TYR A 81 -5.66 2.42 -7.09
N GLU A 82 -5.88 2.01 -8.36
CA GLU A 82 -5.86 2.94 -9.50
C GLU A 82 -6.94 4.03 -9.37
N GLN A 83 -8.17 3.66 -8.98
CA GLN A 83 -9.26 4.61 -8.75
C GLN A 83 -8.92 5.64 -7.65
N ILE A 84 -8.20 5.22 -6.62
CA ILE A 84 -7.71 6.13 -5.56
C ILE A 84 -6.63 7.06 -6.11
N GLY A 85 -5.82 6.60 -7.06
CA GLY A 85 -4.78 7.37 -7.71
C GLY A 85 -3.38 7.17 -7.09
N VAL A 86 -3.13 6.03 -6.40
CA VAL A 86 -1.79 5.73 -5.89
C VAL A 86 -0.81 5.49 -7.04
N LYS A 87 0.44 5.86 -6.83
CA LYS A 87 1.54 5.65 -7.81
C LYS A 87 2.29 4.33 -7.58
N TYR A 88 2.22 3.81 -6.37
CA TYR A 88 2.96 2.63 -5.95
C TYR A 88 2.07 1.69 -5.14
N ILE A 89 2.22 0.39 -5.38
CA ILE A 89 1.71 -0.68 -4.51
C ILE A 89 2.91 -1.41 -3.95
N ALA A 90 3.05 -1.43 -2.64
CA ALA A 90 4.09 -2.15 -1.94
C ALA A 90 3.51 -3.41 -1.28
N LEU A 91 4.17 -4.54 -1.50
CA LEU A 91 3.91 -5.79 -0.79
C LEU A 91 4.55 -5.68 0.61
N PRO A 92 3.74 -5.57 1.69
CA PRO A 92 4.29 -5.17 2.98
C PRO A 92 4.88 -6.31 3.81
N TYR A 93 4.51 -7.55 3.52
CA TYR A 93 4.88 -8.70 4.34
C TYR A 93 4.66 -10.03 3.63
N LEU A 94 5.52 -11.00 3.90
CA LEU A 94 5.36 -12.38 3.48
C LEU A 94 5.26 -13.31 4.67
N MET A 95 4.31 -14.24 4.63
CA MET A 95 4.21 -15.32 5.60
C MET A 95 5.42 -16.23 5.49
N GLU A 96 5.73 -17.02 6.50
CA GLU A 96 6.98 -17.78 6.56
C GLU A 96 7.17 -18.75 5.39
N GLU A 97 6.10 -19.43 4.98
CA GLU A 97 6.10 -20.33 3.83
C GLU A 97 6.31 -19.63 2.48
N ASP A 98 6.01 -18.33 2.42
CA ASP A 98 6.09 -17.50 1.21
C ASP A 98 7.48 -16.85 1.04
N ARG A 99 8.32 -16.86 2.09
CA ARG A 99 9.64 -16.20 2.13
C ARG A 99 10.70 -16.99 1.36
N PRO A 100 11.83 -16.36 0.97
CA PRO A 100 12.96 -17.06 0.37
C PRO A 100 13.33 -18.31 1.16
N GLY A 101 13.37 -19.47 0.48
CA GLY A 101 13.60 -20.80 1.08
C GLY A 101 12.36 -21.43 1.73
N GLY A 102 11.20 -20.77 1.74
CA GLY A 102 9.90 -21.37 2.07
C GLY A 102 9.37 -22.22 0.91
N GLU A 103 8.43 -23.11 1.22
CA GLU A 103 7.91 -24.09 0.24
C GLU A 103 7.20 -23.45 -0.96
N LYS A 104 6.59 -22.26 -0.76
CA LYS A 104 5.82 -21.55 -1.79
C LYS A 104 6.61 -20.46 -2.51
N PHE A 105 7.87 -20.23 -2.14
CA PHE A 105 8.62 -19.07 -2.63
C PHE A 105 8.74 -19.04 -4.16
N GLU A 106 9.14 -20.17 -4.79
CA GLU A 106 9.33 -20.26 -6.24
C GLU A 106 8.02 -20.02 -7.03
N GLU A 107 6.89 -20.51 -6.49
CA GLU A 107 5.57 -20.22 -7.06
C GLU A 107 5.23 -18.74 -6.93
N ASN A 108 5.45 -18.17 -5.76
CA ASN A 108 5.12 -16.78 -5.45
C ASN A 108 5.96 -15.79 -6.26
N VAL A 109 7.20 -16.12 -6.62
CA VAL A 109 8.01 -15.28 -7.54
C VAL A 109 7.29 -15.09 -8.88
N LYS A 110 6.60 -16.10 -9.40
CA LYS A 110 5.80 -15.98 -10.63
C LYS A 110 4.60 -15.06 -10.40
N VAL A 111 3.91 -15.22 -9.27
CA VAL A 111 2.77 -14.35 -8.89
C VAL A 111 3.21 -12.90 -8.73
N PHE A 112 4.37 -12.63 -8.16
CA PHE A 112 4.93 -11.27 -8.10
C PHE A 112 5.13 -10.67 -9.50
N GLY A 113 5.60 -11.47 -10.45
CA GLY A 113 5.73 -11.06 -11.84
C GLY A 113 4.39 -10.72 -12.49
N GLU A 114 3.33 -11.45 -12.17
CA GLU A 114 1.97 -11.19 -12.65
C GLU A 114 1.39 -9.91 -12.02
N ILE A 115 1.53 -9.74 -10.72
CA ILE A 115 1.14 -8.50 -10.00
C ILE A 115 1.84 -7.30 -10.64
N ALA A 116 3.15 -7.39 -10.87
CA ALA A 116 3.92 -6.29 -11.46
C ALA A 116 3.46 -5.94 -12.88
N LYS A 117 3.06 -6.93 -13.68
CA LYS A 117 2.52 -6.69 -15.04
C LYS A 117 1.17 -5.97 -15.00
N VAL A 118 0.27 -6.42 -14.13
CA VAL A 118 -1.05 -5.80 -13.97
C VAL A 118 -0.90 -4.39 -13.43
N CYS A 119 -0.15 -4.18 -12.34
CA CYS A 119 0.14 -2.85 -11.81
C CYS A 119 0.68 -1.90 -12.89
N LYS A 120 1.64 -2.37 -13.69
CA LYS A 120 2.19 -1.58 -14.80
C LYS A 120 1.16 -1.21 -15.85
N ALA A 121 0.22 -2.10 -16.18
CA ALA A 121 -0.87 -1.82 -17.11
C ALA A 121 -1.81 -0.72 -16.60
N HIS A 122 -1.98 -0.61 -15.28
CA HIS A 122 -2.73 0.43 -14.58
C HIS A 122 -1.89 1.66 -14.20
N GLY A 123 -0.66 1.78 -14.71
CA GLY A 123 0.24 2.92 -14.43
C GLY A 123 0.79 2.95 -13.00
N ILE A 124 0.75 1.83 -12.29
CA ILE A 124 1.23 1.70 -10.91
C ILE A 124 2.54 0.91 -10.90
N GLN A 125 3.52 1.35 -10.11
CA GLN A 125 4.75 0.61 -9.90
C GLN A 125 4.62 -0.30 -8.68
N THR A 126 5.00 -1.57 -8.83
CA THR A 126 5.06 -2.52 -7.72
C THR A 126 6.38 -2.38 -6.97
N LEU A 127 6.29 -2.39 -5.64
CA LEU A 127 7.41 -2.34 -4.71
C LEU A 127 7.33 -3.52 -3.73
N TYR A 128 8.43 -3.82 -3.08
CA TYR A 128 8.50 -4.73 -1.95
C TYR A 128 9.02 -3.96 -0.73
N HIS A 129 8.29 -4.04 0.39
CA HIS A 129 8.69 -3.48 1.67
C HIS A 129 9.33 -4.58 2.51
N ASN A 130 10.66 -4.55 2.64
CA ASN A 130 11.40 -5.54 3.40
C ASN A 130 11.35 -5.29 4.92
N HIS A 131 11.57 -6.36 5.67
CA HIS A 131 11.80 -6.36 7.10
C HIS A 131 13.23 -6.85 7.40
N ASP A 132 13.48 -7.27 8.63
CA ASP A 132 14.76 -7.86 9.03
C ASP A 132 14.91 -9.32 8.60
N PHE A 133 13.81 -10.05 8.49
CA PHE A 133 13.83 -11.48 8.18
C PHE A 133 14.39 -11.81 6.77
N GLU A 134 14.30 -10.89 5.82
CA GLU A 134 14.90 -11.06 4.49
C GLU A 134 16.44 -11.07 4.54
N PHE A 135 17.04 -10.52 5.59
CA PHE A 135 18.48 -10.44 5.78
C PHE A 135 19.02 -11.50 6.74
N GLN A 136 18.16 -12.32 7.33
CA GLN A 136 18.56 -13.41 8.21
C GLN A 136 19.21 -14.53 7.43
N ARG A 137 20.39 -15.01 7.89
CA ARG A 137 21.00 -16.21 7.31
C ARG A 137 20.16 -17.43 7.66
N ARG A 138 19.66 -18.13 6.65
CA ARG A 138 19.12 -19.48 6.83
C ARG A 138 20.29 -20.45 6.85
N MET A 139 20.44 -21.19 7.96
CA MET A 139 21.40 -22.30 8.08
C MET A 139 20.78 -23.56 7.51
#